data_8279ad8bd01b3b1f7961b5ce2d4d2beb
#
_entry.id   8279ad8bd01b3b1f7961b5ce2d4d2beb
#
_cell.length_a   1.000
_cell.length_b   1.000
_cell.length_c   1.000
_cell.angle_alpha   90.00
_cell.angle_beta   90.00
_cell.angle_gamma   90.00
#
_symmetry.space_group_name_H-M   'P 1'
#
loop_
_entity.id
_entity.type
_entity.pdbx_description
1 polymer ?
#
loop_
_entity_poly.entity_id
_entity_poly.type
_entity_poly.pdbx_seq_one_letter_code
_entity_poly.pdbx_strand_id
1 'polypeptide(L)'
;ELKGKSEPKLWNFYADISVGALHTNNVNSVSKTRLQMSSDSVTGFNTAKHDRTLSGSLGLTATRSVGEASSFMINISQTKSEQYFETSDDYESYGLTLALDTSVGNQSLSPYLMLSKSDYVDDADSFSFMYGIGGYFSVGERNSFSYGYSYSDSKGNHNSSDSTAD
;
A
#
# COMPACT_ATOMS: atom_id res chain seq x y z
N GLU A 1 25.82 -15.14 41.44
CA GLU A 1 24.85 -14.99 40.36
C GLU A 1 25.30 -13.90 39.40
N LEU A 2 25.92 -14.29 38.31
CA LEU A 2 26.24 -13.36 37.22
C LEU A 2 24.94 -13.00 36.50
N LYS A 3 24.37 -11.83 36.77
CA LYS A 3 23.35 -11.23 35.91
C LYS A 3 23.97 -11.10 34.50
N GLY A 4 23.51 -11.93 33.57
CA GLY A 4 23.91 -11.84 32.19
C GLY A 4 23.65 -10.39 31.70
N LYS A 5 24.72 -9.73 31.27
CA LYS A 5 24.58 -8.47 30.54
C LYS A 5 23.76 -8.76 29.28
N SER A 6 22.53 -8.26 29.23
CA SER A 6 21.77 -8.31 27.99
C SER A 6 22.56 -7.55 26.92
N GLU A 7 22.88 -8.23 25.83
CA GLU A 7 23.51 -7.57 24.69
C GLU A 7 22.69 -6.38 24.23
N PRO A 8 23.33 -5.28 23.80
CA PRO A 8 22.62 -4.13 23.28
C PRO A 8 21.79 -4.55 22.06
N LYS A 9 20.49 -4.36 22.15
CA LYS A 9 19.56 -4.71 21.08
C LYS A 9 19.77 -3.73 19.93
N LEU A 10 20.47 -4.18 18.91
CA LEU A 10 20.79 -3.39 17.73
C LEU A 10 19.58 -3.33 16.79
N TRP A 11 19.51 -2.28 16.01
CA TRP A 11 18.61 -2.18 14.88
C TRP A 11 19.11 -3.04 13.72
N ASN A 12 18.21 -3.76 13.08
CA ASN A 12 18.44 -4.42 11.81
C ASN A 12 17.77 -3.59 10.71
N PHE A 13 18.48 -3.41 9.60
CA PHE A 13 18.01 -2.63 8.47
C PHE A 13 17.95 -3.52 7.23
N TYR A 14 16.87 -3.37 6.48
CA TYR A 14 16.63 -4.05 5.23
C TYR A 14 16.22 -3.02 4.19
N ALA A 15 16.69 -3.22 2.96
CA ALA A 15 16.25 -2.45 1.81
C ALA A 15 15.81 -3.40 0.72
N ASP A 16 14.70 -3.10 0.10
CA ASP A 16 14.20 -3.80 -1.09
C ASP A 16 14.00 -2.79 -2.22
N ILE A 17 14.36 -3.21 -3.42
CA ILE A 17 14.19 -2.42 -4.63
C ILE A 17 13.56 -3.34 -5.66
N SER A 18 12.50 -2.88 -6.31
CA SER A 18 11.94 -3.58 -7.46
C SER A 18 11.80 -2.65 -8.66
N VAL A 19 11.94 -3.23 -9.85
CA VAL A 19 11.66 -2.55 -11.12
C VAL A 19 10.87 -3.52 -11.96
N GLY A 20 9.78 -3.05 -12.55
CA GLY A 20 8.90 -3.82 -13.40
C GLY A 20 8.57 -3.09 -14.68
N ALA A 21 8.37 -3.85 -15.74
CA ALA A 21 7.81 -3.36 -16.98
C ALA A 21 6.64 -4.25 -17.39
N LEU A 22 5.52 -3.64 -17.69
CA LEU A 22 4.31 -4.33 -18.11
C LEU A 22 3.87 -3.78 -19.46
N HIS A 23 3.44 -4.67 -20.33
CA HIS A 23 2.70 -4.32 -21.54
C HIS A 23 1.25 -4.77 -21.40
N THR A 24 0.32 -3.85 -21.51
CA THR A 24 -1.12 -4.17 -21.48
C THR A 24 -1.79 -3.78 -22.78
N ASN A 25 -2.72 -4.62 -23.22
CA ASN A 25 -3.46 -4.42 -24.46
C ASN A 25 -4.85 -3.81 -24.22
N ASN A 26 -5.18 -3.45 -23.00
CA ASN A 26 -6.50 -2.93 -22.68
C ASN A 26 -6.46 -2.06 -21.40
N VAL A 27 -5.73 -0.95 -21.46
CA VAL A 27 -5.58 -0.01 -20.33
C VAL A 27 -6.92 0.51 -19.85
N ASN A 28 -7.80 0.86 -20.79
CA ASN A 28 -9.10 1.44 -20.48
C ASN A 28 -10.20 0.39 -20.19
N SER A 29 -9.80 -0.86 -19.99
CA SER A 29 -10.70 -1.97 -19.58
C SER A 29 -11.96 -2.14 -20.44
N VAL A 30 -11.90 -1.79 -21.71
CA VAL A 30 -13.01 -1.97 -22.65
C VAL A 30 -12.81 -3.22 -23.50
N SER A 31 -13.88 -3.92 -23.85
CA SER A 31 -13.79 -5.06 -24.74
C SER A 31 -13.58 -4.59 -26.17
N LYS A 32 -12.44 -4.88 -26.77
CA LYS A 32 -11.92 -4.53 -28.11
C LYS A 32 -12.42 -3.20 -28.70
N THR A 33 -13.71 -3.05 -28.86
CA THR A 33 -14.38 -1.82 -29.32
C THR A 33 -15.73 -1.70 -28.63
N ARG A 34 -16.04 -0.55 -28.06
CA ARG A 34 -17.32 -0.25 -27.45
C ARG A 34 -17.88 1.02 -28.06
N LEU A 35 -19.16 1.00 -28.39
CA LEU A 35 -19.87 2.21 -28.80
C LEU A 35 -19.94 3.21 -27.67
N GLN A 36 -19.47 4.42 -27.92
CA GLN A 36 -19.60 5.53 -27.00
C GLN A 36 -20.92 6.25 -27.33
N MET A 37 -21.80 6.27 -26.35
CA MET A 37 -23.12 6.89 -26.49
C MET A 37 -23.24 8.06 -25.51
N SER A 38 -23.81 9.16 -25.99
CA SER A 38 -24.18 10.31 -25.18
C SER A 38 -25.66 10.57 -25.42
N SER A 39 -26.47 10.50 -24.37
CA SER A 39 -27.94 10.58 -24.48
C SER A 39 -28.47 9.51 -25.43
N ASP A 40 -29.02 9.92 -26.58
CA ASP A 40 -29.66 9.07 -27.55
C ASP A 40 -28.88 8.92 -28.88
N SER A 41 -27.61 9.38 -28.89
CA SER A 41 -26.79 9.33 -30.11
C SER A 41 -25.45 8.65 -29.86
N VAL A 42 -24.93 8.00 -30.88
CA VAL A 42 -23.57 7.47 -30.90
C VAL A 42 -22.61 8.63 -31.10
N THR A 43 -21.76 8.91 -30.13
CA THR A 43 -20.76 9.98 -30.18
C THR A 43 -19.41 9.51 -30.68
N GLY A 44 -19.17 8.20 -30.72
CA GLY A 44 -17.92 7.61 -31.21
C GLY A 44 -17.75 6.15 -30.81
N PHE A 45 -16.53 5.66 -30.98
CA PHE A 45 -16.12 4.32 -30.59
C PHE A 45 -15.03 4.43 -29.53
N ASN A 46 -15.19 3.72 -28.43
CA ASN A 46 -14.13 3.53 -27.48
C ASN A 46 -13.44 2.20 -27.77
N THR A 47 -12.19 2.25 -28.18
CA THR A 47 -11.38 1.06 -28.49
C THR A 47 -10.43 0.74 -27.36
N ALA A 48 -10.10 -0.54 -27.20
CA ALA A 48 -9.07 -0.95 -26.28
C ALA A 48 -7.73 -0.28 -26.63
N LYS A 49 -7.12 0.36 -25.65
CA LYS A 49 -5.83 1.04 -25.79
C LYS A 49 -4.71 0.11 -25.33
N HIS A 50 -3.57 0.23 -25.97
CA HIS A 50 -2.34 -0.45 -25.58
C HIS A 50 -1.47 0.51 -24.79
N ASP A 51 -0.83 0.01 -23.76
CA ASP A 51 0.16 0.80 -23.06
C ASP A 51 1.33 -0.03 -22.52
N ARG A 52 2.37 0.67 -22.15
CA ARG A 52 3.54 0.14 -21.48
C ARG A 52 3.71 0.87 -20.18
N THR A 53 3.75 0.14 -19.09
CA THR A 53 3.97 0.68 -17.76
C THR A 53 5.37 0.35 -17.31
N LEU A 54 6.09 1.35 -16.83
CA LEU A 54 7.32 1.20 -16.07
C LEU A 54 7.02 1.49 -14.61
N SER A 55 7.34 0.56 -13.74
CA SER A 55 7.13 0.74 -12.31
C SER A 55 8.42 0.49 -11.55
N GLY A 56 8.58 1.21 -10.45
CA GLY A 56 9.67 1.02 -9.51
C GLY A 56 9.19 1.15 -8.08
N SER A 57 9.75 0.37 -7.17
CA SER A 57 9.53 0.57 -5.76
C SER A 57 10.82 0.48 -4.95
N LEU A 58 10.84 1.22 -3.86
CA LEU A 58 11.88 1.22 -2.84
C LEU A 58 11.23 1.02 -1.49
N GLY A 59 11.72 0.05 -0.73
CA GLY A 59 11.32 -0.20 0.65
C GLY A 59 12.53 -0.12 1.58
N LEU A 60 12.37 0.53 2.70
CA LEU A 60 13.35 0.59 3.79
C LEU A 60 12.69 0.14 5.07
N THR A 61 13.18 -0.95 5.64
CA THR A 61 12.64 -1.51 6.88
C THR A 61 13.71 -1.50 7.96
N ALA A 62 13.36 -0.97 9.12
CA ALA A 62 14.16 -1.05 10.34
C ALA A 62 13.40 -1.87 11.39
N THR A 63 14.07 -2.84 11.98
CA THR A 63 13.49 -3.66 13.05
C THR A 63 14.38 -3.64 14.28
N ARG A 64 13.77 -3.70 15.45
CA ARG A 64 14.46 -3.77 16.73
C ARG A 64 13.72 -4.66 17.71
N SER A 65 14.42 -5.58 18.35
CA SER A 65 13.85 -6.34 19.45
C SER A 65 13.67 -5.47 20.69
N VAL A 66 12.49 -5.52 21.29
CA VAL A 66 12.10 -4.81 22.51
C VAL A 66 11.72 -5.85 23.57
N GLY A 67 12.61 -6.15 24.48
CA GLY A 67 12.43 -7.28 25.38
C GLY A 67 12.75 -8.62 24.69
N GLU A 68 12.35 -9.73 25.29
CA GLU A 68 12.64 -11.08 24.78
C GLU A 68 11.57 -11.55 23.78
N ALA A 69 10.35 -11.04 23.90
CA ALA A 69 9.20 -11.52 23.17
C ALA A 69 8.55 -10.45 22.27
N SER A 70 9.23 -9.33 22.04
CA SER A 70 8.66 -8.24 21.25
C SER A 70 9.66 -7.69 20.24
N SER A 71 9.16 -7.24 19.11
CA SER A 71 9.93 -6.51 18.10
C SER A 71 9.15 -5.31 17.58
N PHE A 72 9.84 -4.21 17.38
CA PHE A 72 9.29 -3.02 16.75
C PHE A 72 9.81 -2.91 15.32
N MET A 73 8.94 -2.52 14.41
CA MET A 73 9.24 -2.34 13.00
C MET A 73 8.83 -0.95 12.53
N ILE A 74 9.69 -0.35 11.74
CA ILE A 74 9.40 0.83 10.93
C ILE A 74 9.66 0.43 9.48
N ASN A 75 8.70 0.68 8.61
CA ASN A 75 8.87 0.53 7.17
C ASN A 75 8.49 1.84 6.47
N ILE A 76 9.34 2.27 5.55
CA ILE A 76 9.10 3.41 4.66
C ILE A 76 9.16 2.84 3.25
N SER A 77 8.16 3.17 2.44
CA SER A 77 8.08 2.72 1.06
C SER A 77 7.74 3.86 0.11
N GLN A 78 8.27 3.75 -1.10
CA GLN A 78 7.93 4.60 -2.23
C GLN A 78 7.68 3.71 -3.44
N THR A 79 6.63 3.99 -4.17
CA THR A 79 6.32 3.33 -5.45
C THR A 79 6.03 4.40 -6.48
N LYS A 80 6.58 4.24 -7.68
CA LYS A 80 6.29 5.08 -8.83
C LYS A 80 5.89 4.20 -10.01
N SER A 81 4.87 4.63 -10.73
CA SER A 81 4.41 3.97 -11.95
C SER A 81 4.17 5.02 -13.02
N GLU A 82 4.74 4.82 -14.18
CA GLU A 82 4.63 5.71 -15.33
C GLU A 82 4.12 4.91 -16.51
N GLN A 83 3.13 5.45 -17.21
CA GLN A 83 2.59 4.89 -18.43
C GLN A 83 3.08 5.68 -19.64
N TYR A 84 3.35 4.99 -20.74
CA TYR A 84 3.96 5.64 -21.89
C TYR A 84 2.96 6.43 -22.74
N PHE A 85 1.72 5.94 -22.86
CA PHE A 85 0.68 6.56 -23.70
C PHE A 85 -0.48 7.16 -22.89
N GLU A 86 -0.88 6.54 -21.79
CA GLU A 86 -1.98 7.01 -20.92
C GLU A 86 -1.41 7.56 -19.60
N THR A 87 -0.77 8.71 -19.68
CA THR A 87 -0.10 9.33 -18.53
C THR A 87 -1.05 9.78 -17.41
N SER A 88 -2.37 9.80 -17.68
CA SER A 88 -3.38 10.06 -16.64
C SER A 88 -3.37 9.04 -15.50
N ASP A 89 -2.87 7.83 -15.77
CA ASP A 89 -2.78 6.77 -14.77
C ASP A 89 -1.40 6.71 -14.09
N ASP A 90 -0.53 7.68 -14.37
CA ASP A 90 0.74 7.81 -13.68
C ASP A 90 0.51 8.15 -12.22
N TYR A 91 1.20 7.46 -11.34
CA TYR A 91 1.08 7.73 -9.92
C TYR A 91 2.41 7.56 -9.18
N GLU A 92 2.52 8.27 -8.08
CA GLU A 92 3.56 8.09 -7.10
C GLU A 92 2.93 7.91 -5.72
N SER A 93 3.41 6.93 -4.95
CA SER A 93 2.90 6.68 -3.62
C SER A 93 4.01 6.56 -2.59
N TYR A 94 3.72 7.01 -1.39
CA TYR A 94 4.59 6.96 -0.22
C TYR A 94 3.86 6.27 0.92
N GLY A 95 4.56 5.40 1.62
CA GLY A 95 4.02 4.66 2.75
C GLY A 95 4.92 4.74 3.97
N LEU A 96 4.30 4.82 5.15
CA LEU A 96 4.96 4.63 6.44
C LEU A 96 4.16 3.61 7.23
N THR A 97 4.82 2.55 7.66
CA THR A 97 4.23 1.55 8.55
C THR A 97 5.02 1.49 9.85
N LEU A 98 4.32 1.55 10.96
CA LEU A 98 4.84 1.26 12.28
C LEU A 98 4.12 0.03 12.82
N ALA A 99 4.85 -0.95 13.30
CA ALA A 99 4.25 -2.15 13.87
C ALA A 99 5.03 -2.61 15.12
N LEU A 100 4.30 -3.22 16.03
CA LEU A 100 4.87 -3.86 17.21
C LEU A 100 4.35 -5.30 17.24
N ASP A 101 5.26 -6.25 17.07
CA ASP A 101 4.95 -7.66 17.27
C ASP A 101 5.32 -8.05 18.70
N THR A 102 4.40 -8.65 19.42
CA THR A 102 4.65 -9.13 20.78
C THR A 102 4.00 -10.48 21.01
N SER A 103 4.64 -11.29 21.82
CA SER A 103 4.12 -12.60 22.22
C SER A 103 4.01 -12.69 23.74
N VAL A 104 2.85 -13.14 24.22
CA VAL A 104 2.57 -13.35 25.65
C VAL A 104 1.99 -14.75 25.83
N GLY A 105 2.79 -15.67 26.32
CA GLY A 105 2.40 -17.07 26.44
C GLY A 105 2.16 -17.70 25.07
N ASN A 106 0.94 -18.17 24.83
CA ASN A 106 0.52 -18.78 23.56
C ASN A 106 -0.21 -17.80 22.62
N GLN A 107 -0.13 -16.50 22.90
CA GLN A 107 -0.76 -15.45 22.09
C GLN A 107 0.29 -14.58 21.42
N SER A 108 0.04 -14.16 20.18
CA SER A 108 0.75 -13.06 19.54
C SER A 108 -0.21 -11.90 19.28
N LEU A 109 0.32 -10.70 19.38
CA LEU A 109 -0.36 -9.44 19.12
C LEU A 109 0.49 -8.58 18.23
N SER A 110 -0.09 -8.03 17.18
CA SER A 110 0.59 -7.19 16.20
C SER A 110 -0.21 -5.92 15.94
N PRO A 111 -0.19 -4.94 16.87
CA PRO A 111 -0.72 -3.62 16.58
C PRO A 111 0.12 -2.91 15.53
N TYR A 112 -0.55 -2.17 14.64
CA TYR A 112 0.10 -1.43 13.57
C TYR A 112 -0.60 -0.12 13.25
N LEU A 113 0.19 0.78 12.65
CA LEU A 113 -0.23 2.05 12.09
C LEU A 113 0.34 2.17 10.69
N MET A 114 -0.48 2.54 9.73
CA MET A 114 -0.06 2.80 8.36
C MET A 114 -0.55 4.18 7.93
N LEU A 115 0.35 4.91 7.29
CA LEU A 115 0.06 6.18 6.62
C LEU A 115 0.46 6.00 5.16
N SER A 116 -0.37 6.43 4.24
CA SER A 116 0.02 6.49 2.83
C SER A 116 -0.49 7.75 2.16
N LYS A 117 0.30 8.24 1.23
CA LYS A 117 -0.04 9.33 0.31
C LYS A 117 0.14 8.80 -1.10
N SER A 118 -0.81 9.09 -1.97
CA SER A 118 -0.69 8.81 -3.39
C SER A 118 -1.01 10.07 -4.18
N ASP A 119 -0.11 10.40 -5.09
CA ASP A 119 -0.22 11.53 -6.00
C ASP A 119 -0.45 10.97 -7.41
N TYR A 120 -1.51 11.40 -8.08
CA TYR A 120 -1.85 11.04 -9.45
C TYR A 120 -1.69 12.27 -10.35
N VAL A 121 -1.29 12.06 -11.60
CA VAL A 121 -1.03 13.18 -12.52
C VAL A 121 -2.30 13.96 -12.84
N ASP A 122 -3.39 13.28 -13.13
CA ASP A 122 -4.65 13.89 -13.57
C ASP A 122 -5.80 13.68 -12.56
N ASP A 123 -5.54 13.07 -11.41
CA ASP A 123 -6.55 12.82 -10.39
C ASP A 123 -6.12 13.45 -9.04
N ALA A 124 -7.03 13.42 -8.12
CA ALA A 124 -6.81 14.02 -6.82
C ALA A 124 -5.80 13.22 -5.98
N ASP A 125 -4.90 13.93 -5.34
CA ASP A 125 -4.06 13.38 -4.30
C ASP A 125 -4.90 12.67 -3.24
N SER A 126 -4.48 11.51 -2.83
CA SER A 126 -5.13 10.79 -1.75
C SER A 126 -4.19 10.62 -0.56
N PHE A 127 -4.75 10.78 0.62
CA PHE A 127 -4.09 10.46 1.87
C PHE A 127 -4.92 9.42 2.62
N SER A 128 -4.30 8.34 3.04
CA SER A 128 -4.96 7.35 3.85
C SER A 128 -4.21 7.08 5.16
N PHE A 129 -5.01 6.81 6.16
CA PHE A 129 -4.59 6.45 7.50
C PHE A 129 -5.27 5.16 7.89
N MET A 130 -4.49 4.20 8.38
CA MET A 130 -5.02 2.93 8.88
C MET A 130 -4.33 2.57 10.18
N TYR A 131 -5.09 2.10 11.14
CA TYR A 131 -4.54 1.44 12.32
C TYR A 131 -5.31 0.16 12.60
N GLY A 132 -4.64 -0.77 13.24
CA GLY A 132 -5.27 -2.04 13.55
C GLY A 132 -4.46 -2.87 14.53
N ILE A 133 -5.03 -3.98 14.88
CA ILE A 133 -4.39 -5.01 15.67
C ILE A 133 -4.73 -6.36 15.07
N GLY A 134 -3.70 -7.17 14.82
CA GLY A 134 -3.84 -8.56 14.45
C GLY A 134 -3.24 -9.45 15.53
N GLY A 135 -3.49 -10.73 15.40
CA GLY A 135 -2.84 -11.69 16.28
C GLY A 135 -3.37 -13.10 16.08
N TYR A 136 -2.76 -14.00 16.78
CA TYR A 136 -3.25 -15.38 16.88
C TYR A 136 -3.06 -15.91 18.30
N PHE A 137 -3.83 -16.92 18.65
CA PHE A 137 -3.60 -17.72 19.85
C PHE A 137 -3.63 -19.20 19.50
N SER A 138 -2.74 -19.95 20.13
CA SER A 138 -2.64 -21.40 19.95
C SER A 138 -3.40 -22.13 21.06
N VAL A 139 -4.19 -23.12 20.66
CA VAL A 139 -4.93 -24.02 21.57
C VAL A 139 -4.42 -25.44 21.36
N GLY A 140 -3.58 -25.89 22.30
CA GLY A 140 -2.86 -27.14 22.14
C GLY A 140 -1.78 -27.08 21.03
N GLU A 141 -1.34 -28.24 20.58
CA GLU A 141 -0.22 -28.34 19.62
C GLU A 141 -0.63 -28.19 18.15
N ARG A 142 -1.92 -28.29 17.83
CA ARG A 142 -2.40 -28.41 16.43
C ARG A 142 -3.39 -27.33 16.00
N ASN A 143 -3.92 -26.56 16.91
CA ASN A 143 -4.94 -25.59 16.57
C ASN A 143 -4.46 -24.17 16.88
N SER A 144 -4.70 -23.27 15.94
CA SER A 144 -4.50 -21.83 16.13
C SER A 144 -5.69 -21.07 15.57
N PHE A 145 -6.03 -19.97 16.21
CA PHE A 145 -7.06 -19.03 15.77
C PHE A 145 -6.42 -17.68 15.53
N SER A 146 -6.66 -17.10 14.37
CA SER A 146 -6.25 -15.74 14.05
C SER A 146 -7.43 -14.77 14.23
N TYR A 147 -7.11 -13.56 14.65
CA TYR A 147 -8.08 -12.48 14.78
C TYR A 147 -7.45 -11.18 14.34
N GLY A 148 -8.27 -10.21 13.98
CA GLY A 148 -7.82 -8.90 13.60
C GLY A 148 -8.96 -7.90 13.58
N TYR A 149 -8.61 -6.67 13.86
CA TYR A 149 -9.46 -5.49 13.72
C TYR A 149 -8.64 -4.37 13.11
N SER A 150 -9.23 -3.66 12.15
CA SER A 150 -8.61 -2.48 11.56
C SER A 150 -9.65 -1.40 11.29
N TYR A 151 -9.20 -0.17 11.38
CA TYR A 151 -9.94 1.01 10.95
C TYR A 151 -9.10 1.74 9.90
N SER A 152 -9.75 2.19 8.85
CA SER A 152 -9.11 3.00 7.81
C SER A 152 -9.96 4.23 7.49
N ASP A 153 -9.30 5.35 7.27
CA ASP A 153 -9.89 6.58 6.74
C ASP A 153 -9.05 7.02 5.54
N SER A 154 -9.72 7.46 4.49
CA SER A 154 -9.07 7.94 3.27
C SER A 154 -9.73 9.23 2.83
N LYS A 155 -8.90 10.24 2.57
CA LYS A 155 -9.31 11.53 2.05
C LYS A 155 -8.67 11.74 0.70
N GLY A 156 -9.50 11.87 -0.34
CA GLY A 156 -9.10 12.36 -1.65
C GLY A 156 -9.39 13.86 -1.74
N ASN A 157 -8.45 14.61 -2.26
CA ASN A 157 -8.66 16.03 -2.57
C ASN A 157 -9.15 16.10 -4.02
N HIS A 158 -10.45 16.04 -4.26
CA HIS A 158 -11.00 16.38 -5.57
C HIS A 158 -10.79 17.88 -5.77
N ASN A 159 -9.83 18.25 -6.60
CA ASN A 159 -9.84 19.54 -7.23
C ASN A 159 -11.03 19.56 -8.20
N SER A 160 -12.21 19.87 -7.70
CA SER A 160 -13.30 20.29 -8.57
C SER A 160 -12.82 21.56 -9.25
N SER A 161 -12.35 21.44 -10.50
CA SER A 161 -12.27 22.57 -11.38
C SER A 161 -13.70 23.05 -11.56
N ASP A 162 -14.07 24.08 -10.81
CA ASP A 162 -15.26 24.88 -11.05
C ASP A 162 -15.18 25.38 -12.51
N SER A 163 -15.76 24.62 -13.40
CA SER A 163 -16.12 25.14 -14.71
C SER A 163 -17.35 26.02 -14.51
N THR A 164 -17.13 27.25 -14.05
CA THR A 164 -18.09 28.33 -14.27
C THR A 164 -18.15 28.56 -15.77
N ALA A 165 -19.08 27.90 -16.42
CA ALA A 165 -19.53 28.29 -17.74
C ALA A 165 -20.38 29.56 -17.57
N ASP A 166 -19.83 30.69 -18.01
CA ASP A 166 -20.58 31.89 -18.35
C ASP A 166 -21.31 31.72 -19.71
#